data_48ce0ba05fd252bc746cda025280c9b1
#
_entry.id   48ce0ba05fd252bc746cda025280c9b1
#
_cell.length_a   1.000
_cell.length_b   1.000
_cell.length_c   1.000
_cell.angle_alpha   90.00
_cell.angle_beta   90.00
_cell.angle_gamma   90.00
#
_symmetry.space_group_name_H-M   'P 1'
#
loop_
_entity.id
_entity.type
_entity.pdbx_description
1 polymer ?
#
loop_
_entity_poly.entity_id
_entity_poly.type
_entity_poly.pdbx_seq_one_letter_code
_entity_poly.pdbx_strand_id
1 'polypeptide(L)'
;MLCDKKAGGCGKAFCYVCETDWEKHSKDHFNCNKYTEAVKRKENERKKIQKDLEYEIKKFERYDFYYPRYMNYKTSVEVCKTTFKSNLEEKIQLLGFLQEIPALETKFIMDALETLIISKRTLKNTYIFGYYMKDSNNKKLFEHSQGILEFYTENLHKSLIDSSLDFYIQTTKEDFTLHFPKFKEGVNQQVTIINKYRTSLLEEIENKFIDDLDSKIINLTFD
;
A
#
# COMPACT_ATOMS: atom_id res chain seq x y z
N MET A 1 -46.63 33.05 -22.75
CA MET A 1 -47.00 33.60 -24.07
C MET A 1 -48.44 33.31 -24.34
N LEU A 2 -49.12 34.15 -25.21
CA LEU A 2 -50.46 33.88 -25.67
C LEU A 2 -50.40 33.28 -27.08
N CYS A 3 -51.17 32.24 -27.32
CA CYS A 3 -51.32 31.66 -28.68
C CYS A 3 -52.13 32.62 -29.53
N ASP A 4 -51.53 33.18 -30.61
CA ASP A 4 -52.14 34.26 -31.36
C ASP A 4 -53.37 33.79 -32.17
N LYS A 5 -54.53 34.29 -31.83
CA LYS A 5 -55.80 34.02 -32.55
C LYS A 5 -55.78 34.54 -33.99
N LYS A 6 -55.04 35.63 -34.26
CA LYS A 6 -54.96 36.21 -35.61
C LYS A 6 -54.17 35.34 -36.57
N ALA A 7 -53.23 34.51 -36.02
CA ALA A 7 -52.45 33.52 -36.75
C ALA A 7 -53.07 32.10 -36.71
N GLY A 8 -54.38 31.97 -36.39
CA GLY A 8 -55.05 30.65 -36.31
C GLY A 8 -54.85 29.90 -35.00
N GLY A 9 -54.30 30.54 -33.97
CA GLY A 9 -54.07 29.94 -32.67
C GLY A 9 -55.31 29.95 -31.76
N CYS A 10 -55.28 29.19 -30.64
CA CYS A 10 -56.42 29.02 -29.72
C CYS A 10 -56.62 30.18 -28.74
N GLY A 11 -55.70 31.15 -28.65
CA GLY A 11 -55.79 32.31 -27.76
C GLY A 11 -55.47 32.02 -26.29
N LYS A 12 -55.07 30.80 -25.94
CA LYS A 12 -54.70 30.42 -24.55
C LYS A 12 -53.30 30.84 -24.20
N ALA A 13 -53.10 31.13 -22.92
CA ALA A 13 -51.78 31.39 -22.38
C ALA A 13 -51.02 30.07 -22.20
N PHE A 14 -49.75 30.01 -22.53
CA PHE A 14 -48.90 28.87 -22.33
C PHE A 14 -47.50 29.28 -21.90
N CYS A 15 -46.79 28.37 -21.24
CA CYS A 15 -45.40 28.55 -20.91
C CYS A 15 -44.51 28.28 -22.13
N TYR A 16 -43.63 29.21 -22.50
CA TYR A 16 -42.72 29.07 -23.65
C TYR A 16 -41.70 27.94 -23.45
N VAL A 17 -41.31 27.66 -22.18
CA VAL A 17 -40.26 26.69 -21.86
C VAL A 17 -40.79 25.25 -21.86
N CYS A 18 -42.00 25.01 -21.34
CA CYS A 18 -42.54 23.66 -21.21
C CYS A 18 -43.79 23.41 -22.07
N GLU A 19 -44.23 24.43 -22.83
CA GLU A 19 -45.39 24.40 -23.72
C GLU A 19 -46.75 23.98 -23.06
N THR A 20 -46.77 23.94 -21.72
CA THR A 20 -47.96 23.57 -20.95
C THR A 20 -48.86 24.79 -20.78
N ASP A 21 -50.22 24.54 -20.71
CA ASP A 21 -51.21 25.54 -20.43
C ASP A 21 -50.84 26.32 -19.15
N TRP A 22 -50.97 27.67 -19.22
CA TRP A 22 -50.56 28.55 -18.12
C TRP A 22 -51.39 28.32 -16.84
N GLU A 23 -52.65 27.88 -16.95
CA GLU A 23 -53.48 27.56 -15.80
C GLU A 23 -53.01 26.33 -15.03
N LYS A 24 -52.31 25.42 -15.73
CA LYS A 24 -51.70 24.22 -15.17
C LYS A 24 -50.22 24.43 -14.78
N HIS A 25 -49.68 25.56 -15.12
CA HIS A 25 -48.31 25.94 -14.78
C HIS A 25 -48.25 26.55 -13.38
N SER A 26 -47.10 26.46 -12.72
CA SER A 26 -46.88 27.22 -11.47
C SER A 26 -47.19 28.71 -11.69
N LYS A 27 -47.89 29.31 -10.73
CA LYS A 27 -48.24 30.74 -10.82
C LYS A 27 -47.04 31.68 -10.69
N ASP A 28 -45.87 31.14 -10.54
CA ASP A 28 -44.64 31.89 -10.47
C ASP A 28 -44.13 32.14 -11.92
N HIS A 29 -44.11 33.41 -12.31
CA HIS A 29 -43.71 33.84 -13.66
C HIS A 29 -42.24 33.57 -14.00
N PHE A 30 -41.40 33.31 -12.96
CA PHE A 30 -39.98 33.15 -13.11
C PHE A 30 -39.52 31.66 -13.01
N ASN A 31 -40.43 30.76 -12.57
CA ASN A 31 -40.06 29.35 -12.35
C ASN A 31 -40.95 28.39 -13.16
N CYS A 32 -40.31 27.68 -14.08
CA CYS A 32 -40.97 26.57 -14.78
C CYS A 32 -40.66 25.25 -14.12
N ASN A 33 -41.69 24.56 -13.59
CA ASN A 33 -41.49 23.30 -12.85
C ASN A 33 -40.75 22.23 -13.69
N LYS A 34 -41.11 22.07 -14.99
CA LYS A 34 -40.42 21.11 -15.87
C LYS A 34 -38.96 21.49 -16.13
N TYR A 35 -38.69 22.80 -16.30
CA TYR A 35 -37.31 23.27 -16.44
C TYR A 35 -36.50 23.02 -15.16
N THR A 36 -37.06 23.38 -14.00
CA THR A 36 -36.43 23.21 -12.73
C THR A 36 -36.17 21.72 -12.45
N GLU A 37 -37.11 20.82 -12.75
CA GLU A 37 -36.93 19.37 -12.63
C GLU A 37 -35.84 18.83 -13.57
N ALA A 38 -35.82 19.29 -14.84
CA ALA A 38 -34.81 18.87 -15.80
C ALA A 38 -33.40 19.33 -15.39
N VAL A 39 -33.24 20.54 -14.83
CA VAL A 39 -31.97 21.04 -14.28
C VAL A 39 -31.56 20.22 -13.06
N LYS A 40 -32.46 19.95 -12.12
CA LYS A 40 -32.18 19.09 -10.94
C LYS A 40 -31.77 17.67 -11.35
N ARG A 41 -32.40 17.06 -12.37
CA ARG A 41 -32.01 15.73 -12.88
C ARG A 41 -30.59 15.76 -13.43
N LYS A 42 -30.26 16.73 -14.30
CA LYS A 42 -28.90 16.87 -14.85
C LYS A 42 -27.85 17.10 -13.77
N GLU A 43 -28.18 17.87 -12.74
CA GLU A 43 -27.28 18.10 -11.60
C GLU A 43 -27.07 16.82 -10.78
N ASN A 44 -28.13 16.07 -10.53
CA ASN A 44 -28.02 14.78 -9.83
C ASN A 44 -27.23 13.74 -10.64
N GLU A 45 -27.44 13.67 -11.96
CA GLU A 45 -26.65 12.82 -12.84
C GLU A 45 -25.15 13.21 -12.82
N ARG A 46 -24.83 14.50 -12.90
CA ARG A 46 -23.45 14.99 -12.76
C ARG A 46 -22.83 14.61 -11.41
N LYS A 47 -23.56 14.80 -10.31
CA LYS A 47 -23.10 14.41 -8.96
C LYS A 47 -22.85 12.91 -8.85
N LYS A 48 -23.70 12.09 -9.51
CA LYS A 48 -23.51 10.63 -9.55
C LYS A 48 -22.25 10.27 -10.33
N ILE A 49 -22.09 10.78 -11.56
CA ILE A 49 -20.90 10.55 -12.39
C ILE A 49 -19.63 10.98 -11.65
N GLN A 50 -19.65 12.12 -10.98
CA GLN A 50 -18.51 12.59 -10.21
C GLN A 50 -18.14 11.65 -9.06
N LYS A 51 -19.13 11.15 -8.31
CA LYS A 51 -18.89 10.17 -7.24
C LYS A 51 -18.36 8.85 -7.76
N ASP A 52 -18.87 8.36 -8.87
CA ASP A 52 -18.41 7.14 -9.51
C ASP A 52 -16.95 7.30 -9.99
N LEU A 53 -16.61 8.45 -10.57
CA LEU A 53 -15.24 8.76 -10.97
C LEU A 53 -14.28 8.86 -9.78
N GLU A 54 -14.67 9.55 -8.71
CA GLU A 54 -13.89 9.65 -7.47
C GLU A 54 -13.65 8.26 -6.84
N TYR A 55 -14.62 7.37 -6.90
CA TYR A 55 -14.48 5.98 -6.44
C TYR A 55 -13.45 5.20 -7.26
N GLU A 56 -13.51 5.28 -8.60
CA GLU A 56 -12.56 4.60 -9.48
C GLU A 56 -11.13 5.17 -9.34
N ILE A 57 -10.98 6.49 -9.17
CA ILE A 57 -9.67 7.12 -8.90
C ILE A 57 -9.08 6.56 -7.60
N LYS A 58 -9.85 6.54 -6.49
CA LYS A 58 -9.36 6.01 -5.21
C LYS A 58 -8.98 4.53 -5.30
N LYS A 59 -9.72 3.73 -6.06
CA LYS A 59 -9.41 2.33 -6.30
C LYS A 59 -8.10 2.17 -7.07
N PHE A 60 -7.88 3.01 -8.09
CA PHE A 60 -6.65 3.02 -8.86
C PHE A 60 -5.45 3.46 -8.00
N GLU A 61 -5.58 4.56 -7.23
CA GLU A 61 -4.54 5.04 -6.30
C GLU A 61 -4.16 3.96 -5.28
N ARG A 62 -5.15 3.26 -4.74
CA ARG A 62 -4.94 2.14 -3.83
C ARG A 62 -4.13 1.03 -4.50
N TYR A 63 -4.52 0.60 -5.71
CA TYR A 63 -3.79 -0.42 -6.46
C TYR A 63 -2.36 0.01 -6.77
N ASP A 64 -2.17 1.25 -7.24
CA ASP A 64 -0.86 1.80 -7.58
C ASP A 64 0.06 1.95 -6.35
N PHE A 65 -0.51 2.13 -5.17
CA PHE A 65 0.26 2.14 -3.92
C PHE A 65 0.71 0.74 -3.48
N TYR A 66 -0.19 -0.26 -3.47
CA TYR A 66 0.08 -1.56 -2.86
C TYR A 66 0.75 -2.55 -3.80
N TYR A 67 0.33 -2.61 -5.07
CA TYR A 67 0.80 -3.61 -6.03
C TYR A 67 2.30 -3.52 -6.34
N PRO A 68 2.88 -2.35 -6.64
CA PRO A 68 4.32 -2.25 -6.89
C PRO A 68 5.15 -2.65 -5.67
N ARG A 69 4.69 -2.32 -4.46
CA ARG A 69 5.37 -2.71 -3.21
C ARG A 69 5.35 -4.22 -3.00
N TYR A 70 4.21 -4.85 -3.21
CA TYR A 70 4.10 -6.31 -3.22
C TYR A 70 5.07 -6.95 -4.21
N MET A 71 5.12 -6.46 -5.44
CA MET A 71 6.00 -6.99 -6.48
C MET A 71 7.47 -6.79 -6.15
N ASN A 72 7.84 -5.63 -5.61
CA ASN A 72 9.21 -5.34 -5.16
C ASN A 72 9.66 -6.32 -4.07
N TYR A 73 8.83 -6.56 -3.05
CA TYR A 73 9.14 -7.54 -2.01
C TYR A 73 9.13 -8.98 -2.54
N LYS A 74 8.24 -9.33 -3.47
CA LYS A 74 8.24 -10.63 -4.15
C LYS A 74 9.60 -10.89 -4.83
N THR A 75 10.04 -9.96 -5.65
CA THR A 75 11.34 -10.04 -6.35
C THR A 75 12.50 -10.06 -5.36
N SER A 76 12.48 -9.18 -4.35
CA SER A 76 13.53 -9.08 -3.33
C SER A 76 13.70 -10.38 -2.53
N VAL A 77 12.60 -11.07 -2.20
CA VAL A 77 12.64 -12.39 -1.53
C VAL A 77 13.37 -13.41 -2.39
N GLU A 78 13.09 -13.46 -3.69
CA GLU A 78 13.74 -14.44 -4.59
C GLU A 78 15.23 -14.11 -4.79
N VAL A 79 15.58 -12.83 -4.93
CA VAL A 79 16.99 -12.39 -5.00
C VAL A 79 17.75 -12.76 -3.71
N CYS A 80 17.12 -12.54 -2.53
CA CYS A 80 17.75 -12.90 -1.25
C CYS A 80 17.98 -14.41 -1.10
N LYS A 81 17.09 -15.24 -1.63
CA LYS A 81 17.21 -16.72 -1.57
C LYS A 81 18.25 -17.29 -2.55
N THR A 82 18.54 -16.58 -3.62
CA THR A 82 19.40 -17.05 -4.70
C THR A 82 20.73 -16.31 -4.71
N THR A 83 20.83 -15.28 -5.54
CA THR A 83 22.06 -14.54 -5.79
C THR A 83 22.69 -13.95 -4.53
N PHE A 84 21.87 -13.34 -3.64
CA PHE A 84 22.39 -12.71 -2.44
C PHE A 84 22.90 -13.75 -1.44
N LYS A 85 22.19 -14.86 -1.27
CA LYS A 85 22.64 -15.99 -0.43
C LYS A 85 23.97 -16.55 -0.90
N SER A 86 24.10 -16.86 -2.20
CA SER A 86 25.35 -17.40 -2.76
C SER A 86 26.51 -16.44 -2.56
N ASN A 87 26.29 -15.16 -2.78
CA ASN A 87 27.32 -14.13 -2.58
C ASN A 87 27.75 -14.02 -1.11
N LEU A 88 26.83 -14.09 -0.16
CA LEU A 88 27.14 -14.11 1.28
C LEU A 88 27.92 -15.37 1.68
N GLU A 89 27.55 -16.53 1.16
CA GLU A 89 28.24 -17.79 1.42
C GLU A 89 29.71 -17.72 0.97
N GLU A 90 29.97 -17.18 -0.22
CA GLU A 90 31.34 -16.96 -0.71
C GLU A 90 32.12 -16.00 0.20
N LYS A 91 31.53 -14.87 0.59
CA LYS A 91 32.16 -13.89 1.49
C LYS A 91 32.45 -14.48 2.86
N ILE A 92 31.54 -15.29 3.41
CA ILE A 92 31.73 -15.98 4.68
C ILE A 92 32.88 -16.97 4.60
N GLN A 93 33.01 -17.73 3.50
CA GLN A 93 34.13 -18.65 3.31
C GLN A 93 35.47 -17.92 3.23
N LEU A 94 35.53 -16.81 2.44
CA LEU A 94 36.73 -15.98 2.36
C LEU A 94 37.10 -15.37 3.71
N LEU A 95 36.13 -14.85 4.44
CA LEU A 95 36.34 -14.29 5.77
C LEU A 95 36.89 -15.35 6.74
N GLY A 96 36.28 -16.54 6.75
CA GLY A 96 36.76 -17.66 7.57
C GLY A 96 38.18 -18.08 7.26
N PHE A 97 38.54 -18.11 5.97
CA PHE A 97 39.88 -18.47 5.52
C PHE A 97 40.91 -17.38 5.86
N LEU A 98 40.63 -16.11 5.52
CA LEU A 98 41.64 -15.02 5.67
C LEU A 98 41.80 -14.59 7.13
N GLN A 99 40.75 -14.60 7.93
CA GLN A 99 40.78 -14.20 9.33
C GLN A 99 41.00 -15.38 10.29
N GLU A 100 41.05 -16.62 9.75
CA GLU A 100 41.20 -17.87 10.54
C GLU A 100 40.19 -18.04 11.65
N ILE A 101 38.91 -17.68 11.37
CA ILE A 101 37.84 -17.76 12.35
C ILE A 101 36.99 -19.01 12.16
N PRO A 102 36.48 -19.62 13.25
CA PRO A 102 35.58 -20.77 13.15
C PRO A 102 34.28 -20.42 12.45
N ALA A 103 33.70 -21.35 11.69
CA ALA A 103 32.40 -21.19 11.02
C ALA A 103 31.26 -20.79 11.98
N LEU A 104 31.35 -21.16 13.25
CA LEU A 104 30.39 -20.77 14.30
C LEU A 104 30.37 -19.25 14.53
N GLU A 105 31.50 -18.57 14.38
CA GLU A 105 31.59 -17.13 14.56
C GLU A 105 30.92 -16.32 13.45
N THR A 106 30.77 -16.90 12.25
CA THR A 106 30.10 -16.27 11.09
C THR A 106 28.65 -16.71 10.93
N LYS A 107 28.18 -17.69 11.69
CA LYS A 107 26.82 -18.24 11.58
C LYS A 107 25.74 -17.17 11.67
N PHE A 108 25.92 -16.16 12.54
CA PHE A 108 24.96 -15.07 12.71
C PHE A 108 24.61 -14.34 11.40
N ILE A 109 25.50 -14.33 10.41
CA ILE A 109 25.27 -13.70 9.11
C ILE A 109 24.18 -14.47 8.34
N MET A 110 24.24 -15.80 8.36
CA MET A 110 23.24 -16.64 7.72
C MET A 110 21.90 -16.62 8.48
N ASP A 111 21.94 -16.57 9.81
CA ASP A 111 20.76 -16.42 10.67
C ASP A 111 20.07 -15.04 10.40
N ALA A 112 20.87 -14.00 10.19
CA ALA A 112 20.39 -12.68 9.80
C ALA A 112 19.76 -12.67 8.39
N LEU A 113 20.37 -13.37 7.43
CA LEU A 113 19.80 -13.54 6.08
C LEU A 113 18.44 -14.26 6.14
N GLU A 114 18.33 -15.31 6.95
CA GLU A 114 17.05 -16.02 7.13
C GLU A 114 15.98 -15.09 7.72
N THR A 115 16.33 -14.31 8.74
CA THR A 115 15.44 -13.30 9.33
C THR A 115 15.03 -12.26 8.28
N LEU A 116 15.95 -11.79 7.43
CA LEU A 116 15.69 -10.85 6.35
C LEU A 116 14.69 -11.44 5.34
N ILE A 117 14.87 -12.69 4.92
CA ILE A 117 13.97 -13.38 3.97
C ILE A 117 12.57 -13.52 4.56
N ILE A 118 12.47 -13.94 5.83
CA ILE A 118 11.18 -14.11 6.51
C ILE A 118 10.47 -12.76 6.64
N SER A 119 11.18 -11.70 7.03
CA SER A 119 10.61 -10.36 7.19
C SER A 119 10.14 -9.77 5.86
N LYS A 120 10.93 -9.90 4.79
CA LYS A 120 10.52 -9.48 3.44
C LYS A 120 9.29 -10.27 2.94
N ARG A 121 9.20 -11.57 3.27
CA ARG A 121 8.00 -12.37 2.97
C ARG A 121 6.77 -11.90 3.76
N THR A 122 6.94 -11.56 5.02
CA THR A 122 5.89 -10.96 5.86
C THR A 122 5.43 -9.64 5.25
N LEU A 123 6.34 -8.71 4.95
CA LEU A 123 6.04 -7.42 4.32
C LEU A 123 5.29 -7.59 2.99
N LYS A 124 5.76 -8.50 2.13
CA LYS A 124 5.05 -8.84 0.89
C LYS A 124 3.57 -9.16 1.15
N ASN A 125 3.29 -10.01 2.13
CA ASN A 125 1.92 -10.44 2.45
C ASN A 125 1.11 -9.33 3.13
N THR A 126 1.75 -8.49 3.96
CA THR A 126 1.08 -7.35 4.61
C THR A 126 0.66 -6.28 3.60
N TYR A 127 1.32 -6.13 2.45
CA TYR A 127 0.85 -5.25 1.37
C TYR A 127 -0.43 -5.78 0.72
N ILE A 128 -0.60 -7.11 0.58
CA ILE A 128 -1.87 -7.70 0.16
C ILE A 128 -2.95 -7.41 1.21
N PHE A 129 -2.66 -7.66 2.48
CA PHE A 129 -3.60 -7.44 3.57
C PHE A 129 -4.08 -5.97 3.62
N GLY A 130 -3.15 -5.00 3.59
CA GLY A 130 -3.45 -3.57 3.58
C GLY A 130 -4.30 -3.13 2.39
N TYR A 131 -4.13 -3.75 1.22
CA TYR A 131 -4.97 -3.49 0.06
C TYR A 131 -6.45 -3.79 0.33
N TYR A 132 -6.75 -4.86 1.06
CA TYR A 132 -8.11 -5.29 1.38
C TYR A 132 -8.68 -4.66 2.66
N MET A 133 -7.91 -3.91 3.43
CA MET A 133 -8.41 -3.22 4.62
C MET A 133 -9.33 -2.05 4.26
N LYS A 134 -10.40 -1.82 5.06
CA LYS A 134 -11.22 -0.61 5.02
C LYS A 134 -10.40 0.62 5.40
N ASP A 135 -10.71 1.77 4.80
CA ASP A 135 -10.09 3.03 5.19
C ASP A 135 -10.60 3.44 6.59
N SER A 136 -9.76 3.25 7.60
CA SER A 136 -10.07 3.42 9.01
C SER A 136 -8.83 3.89 9.80
N ASN A 137 -9.03 4.23 11.06
CA ASN A 137 -7.90 4.51 11.95
C ASN A 137 -7.04 3.26 12.21
N ASN A 138 -7.66 2.07 12.21
CA ASN A 138 -6.95 0.80 12.33
C ASN A 138 -6.02 0.56 11.13
N LYS A 139 -6.45 0.93 9.92
CA LYS A 139 -5.58 0.88 8.73
C LYS A 139 -4.36 1.77 8.87
N LYS A 140 -4.51 2.98 9.37
CA LYS A 140 -3.37 3.90 9.62
C LYS A 140 -2.41 3.33 10.67
N LEU A 141 -2.94 2.70 11.72
CA LEU A 141 -2.13 2.03 12.73
C LEU A 141 -1.37 0.83 12.14
N PHE A 142 -2.05 0.01 11.35
CA PHE A 142 -1.44 -1.10 10.62
C PHE A 142 -0.32 -0.62 9.69
N GLU A 143 -0.57 0.40 8.87
CA GLU A 143 0.43 0.97 7.96
C GLU A 143 1.64 1.56 8.72
N HIS A 144 1.42 2.12 9.90
CA HIS A 144 2.49 2.59 10.78
C HIS A 144 3.35 1.43 11.29
N SER A 145 2.73 0.37 11.83
CA SER A 145 3.44 -0.84 12.31
C SER A 145 4.17 -1.55 11.16
N GLN A 146 3.56 -1.61 9.97
CA GLN A 146 4.19 -2.12 8.75
C GLN A 146 5.42 -1.29 8.36
N GLY A 147 5.32 0.05 8.39
CA GLY A 147 6.43 0.96 8.08
C GLY A 147 7.61 0.81 9.04
N ILE A 148 7.35 0.56 10.33
CA ILE A 148 8.42 0.27 11.30
C ILE A 148 9.15 -1.02 10.95
N LEU A 149 8.42 -2.10 10.65
CA LEU A 149 9.02 -3.37 10.23
C LEU A 149 9.82 -3.21 8.93
N GLU A 150 9.29 -2.45 7.96
CA GLU A 150 9.98 -2.14 6.70
C GLU A 150 11.31 -1.42 6.95
N PHE A 151 11.31 -0.37 7.77
CA PHE A 151 12.50 0.40 8.11
C PHE A 151 13.62 -0.47 8.70
N TYR A 152 13.32 -1.32 9.67
CA TYR A 152 14.33 -2.20 10.28
C TYR A 152 14.78 -3.31 9.33
N THR A 153 13.87 -3.85 8.51
CA THR A 153 14.19 -4.87 7.50
C THR A 153 15.16 -4.33 6.45
N GLU A 154 14.94 -3.11 5.96
CA GLU A 154 15.84 -2.49 4.98
C GLU A 154 17.17 -2.08 5.61
N ASN A 155 17.22 -1.70 6.88
CA ASN A 155 18.47 -1.44 7.59
C ASN A 155 19.30 -2.71 7.74
N LEU A 156 18.69 -3.85 8.10
CA LEU A 156 19.38 -5.13 8.13
C LEU A 156 19.89 -5.53 6.74
N HIS A 157 19.08 -5.33 5.71
CA HIS A 157 19.47 -5.60 4.33
C HIS A 157 20.72 -4.79 3.93
N LYS A 158 20.74 -3.49 4.24
CA LYS A 158 21.92 -2.64 4.02
C LYS A 158 23.14 -3.15 4.79
N SER A 159 23.00 -3.49 6.06
CA SER A 159 24.10 -4.02 6.88
C SER A 159 24.72 -5.30 6.32
N LEU A 160 23.95 -6.11 5.58
CA LEU A 160 24.41 -7.34 4.94
C LEU A 160 24.93 -7.13 3.52
N ILE A 161 24.40 -6.15 2.76
CA ILE A 161 24.81 -5.83 1.38
C ILE A 161 26.05 -4.95 1.37
N ASP A 162 26.02 -3.89 2.19
CA ASP A 162 27.10 -2.92 2.19
C ASP A 162 28.41 -3.60 2.53
N SER A 163 29.45 -3.10 1.93
CA SER A 163 30.87 -3.44 2.00
C SER A 163 31.43 -3.77 3.40
N SER A 164 30.59 -3.91 4.42
CA SER A 164 31.03 -4.28 5.76
C SER A 164 31.74 -5.63 5.78
N LEU A 165 31.22 -6.66 5.08
CA LEU A 165 31.92 -7.93 4.97
C LEU A 165 33.20 -7.81 4.10
N ASP A 166 33.17 -7.03 3.02
CA ASP A 166 34.35 -6.78 2.19
C ASP A 166 35.41 -6.01 2.97
N PHE A 167 35.02 -5.07 3.84
CA PHE A 167 35.92 -4.41 4.77
C PHE A 167 36.60 -5.41 5.70
N TYR A 168 35.84 -6.32 6.33
CA TYR A 168 36.42 -7.32 7.25
C TYR A 168 37.24 -8.39 6.55
N ILE A 169 37.01 -8.67 5.25
CA ILE A 169 37.82 -9.55 4.43
C ILE A 169 39.18 -8.92 4.18
N GLN A 170 39.24 -7.60 3.95
CA GLN A 170 40.46 -6.87 3.55
C GLN A 170 41.22 -6.25 4.73
N THR A 171 40.63 -6.23 5.94
CA THR A 171 41.25 -5.57 7.10
C THR A 171 42.34 -6.40 7.73
N THR A 172 43.18 -5.77 8.57
CA THR A 172 44.20 -6.48 9.36
C THR A 172 43.54 -7.36 10.46
N LYS A 173 44.26 -8.36 10.96
CA LYS A 173 43.77 -9.22 12.06
C LYS A 173 43.51 -8.43 13.35
N GLU A 174 44.28 -7.38 13.59
CA GLU A 174 44.11 -6.51 14.76
C GLU A 174 42.83 -5.70 14.66
N ASP A 175 42.59 -5.03 13.53
CA ASP A 175 41.36 -4.28 13.29
C ASP A 175 40.12 -5.18 13.22
N PHE A 176 40.25 -6.37 12.64
CA PHE A 176 39.22 -7.38 12.63
C PHE A 176 38.79 -7.74 14.07
N THR A 177 39.75 -8.10 14.92
CA THR A 177 39.48 -8.47 16.31
C THR A 177 38.83 -7.35 17.09
N LEU A 178 39.15 -6.09 16.78
CA LEU A 178 38.59 -4.91 17.45
C LEU A 178 37.15 -4.58 16.99
N HIS A 179 36.85 -4.73 15.70
CA HIS A 179 35.63 -4.20 15.10
C HIS A 179 34.59 -5.27 14.77
N PHE A 180 34.97 -6.48 14.40
CA PHE A 180 34.05 -7.54 14.01
C PHE A 180 33.06 -7.95 15.14
N PRO A 181 33.45 -8.01 16.42
CA PRO A 181 32.49 -8.29 17.48
C PRO A 181 31.37 -7.25 17.60
N LYS A 182 31.67 -5.96 17.38
CA LYS A 182 30.67 -4.88 17.35
C LYS A 182 29.72 -5.01 16.17
N PHE A 183 30.21 -5.37 14.99
CA PHE A 183 29.40 -5.67 13.83
C PHE A 183 28.44 -6.83 14.11
N LYS A 184 28.96 -7.94 14.66
CA LYS A 184 28.15 -9.11 15.07
C LYS A 184 27.06 -8.72 16.07
N GLU A 185 27.41 -7.94 17.08
CA GLU A 185 26.44 -7.43 18.07
C GLU A 185 25.36 -6.56 17.40
N GLY A 186 25.74 -5.62 16.53
CA GLY A 186 24.81 -4.75 15.83
C GLY A 186 23.84 -5.52 14.93
N VAL A 187 24.32 -6.53 14.20
CA VAL A 187 23.47 -7.40 13.38
C VAL A 187 22.49 -8.21 14.26
N ASN A 188 22.97 -8.79 15.36
CA ASN A 188 22.12 -9.56 16.29
C ASN A 188 21.05 -8.69 16.95
N GLN A 189 21.37 -7.44 17.29
CA GLN A 189 20.39 -6.48 17.82
C GLN A 189 19.32 -6.16 16.77
N GLN A 190 19.70 -5.92 15.50
CA GLN A 190 18.76 -5.70 14.41
C GLN A 190 17.83 -6.91 14.19
N VAL A 191 18.37 -8.12 14.18
CA VAL A 191 17.60 -9.38 14.10
C VAL A 191 16.56 -9.47 15.23
N THR A 192 16.97 -9.17 16.47
CA THR A 192 16.08 -9.20 17.63
C THR A 192 14.94 -8.18 17.50
N ILE A 193 15.27 -6.95 17.09
CA ILE A 193 14.30 -5.88 16.88
C ILE A 193 13.29 -6.26 15.78
N ILE A 194 13.77 -6.75 14.64
CA ILE A 194 12.94 -7.18 13.52
C ILE A 194 11.97 -8.28 13.93
N ASN A 195 12.47 -9.31 14.62
CA ASN A 195 11.62 -10.41 15.08
C ASN A 195 10.53 -9.91 16.03
N LYS A 196 10.85 -8.99 16.95
CA LYS A 196 9.87 -8.36 17.85
C LYS A 196 8.77 -7.63 17.08
N TYR A 197 9.13 -6.72 16.15
CA TYR A 197 8.14 -5.96 15.39
C TYR A 197 7.34 -6.84 14.43
N ARG A 198 7.96 -7.84 13.83
CA ARG A 198 7.27 -8.80 12.96
C ARG A 198 6.23 -9.60 13.75
N THR A 199 6.58 -10.12 14.91
CA THR A 199 5.64 -10.86 15.79
C THR A 199 4.51 -9.95 16.24
N SER A 200 4.82 -8.74 16.72
CA SER A 200 3.80 -7.77 17.15
C SER A 200 2.83 -7.41 16.02
N LEU A 201 3.32 -7.18 14.81
CA LEU A 201 2.47 -6.87 13.64
C LEU A 201 1.54 -8.04 13.29
N LEU A 202 2.05 -9.29 13.34
CA LEU A 202 1.23 -10.48 13.05
C LEU A 202 0.15 -10.70 14.12
N GLU A 203 0.48 -10.50 15.40
CA GLU A 203 -0.48 -10.53 16.50
C GLU A 203 -1.54 -9.42 16.39
N GLU A 204 -1.15 -8.22 15.96
CA GLU A 204 -2.10 -7.13 15.71
C GLU A 204 -3.04 -7.44 14.54
N ILE A 205 -2.55 -8.05 13.47
CA ILE A 205 -3.37 -8.50 12.34
C ILE A 205 -4.40 -9.51 12.84
N GLU A 206 -3.96 -10.53 13.57
CA GLU A 206 -4.82 -11.61 14.04
C GLU A 206 -5.88 -11.12 15.04
N ASN A 207 -5.49 -10.27 15.99
CA ASN A 207 -6.35 -9.90 17.11
C ASN A 207 -7.19 -8.63 16.89
N LYS A 208 -6.79 -7.75 15.94
CA LYS A 208 -7.42 -6.42 15.80
C LYS A 208 -7.88 -6.08 14.38
N PHE A 209 -7.15 -6.54 13.35
CA PHE A 209 -7.33 -6.00 12.00
C PHE A 209 -8.07 -6.94 11.06
N ILE A 210 -8.23 -8.21 11.41
CA ILE A 210 -8.89 -9.20 10.54
C ILE A 210 -10.35 -8.83 10.23
N ASP A 211 -11.05 -8.22 11.20
CA ASP A 211 -12.45 -7.79 11.05
C ASP A 211 -12.59 -6.49 10.23
N ASP A 212 -11.48 -5.79 9.99
CA ASP A 212 -11.45 -4.57 9.19
C ASP A 212 -11.26 -4.82 7.68
N LEU A 213 -11.29 -6.07 7.24
CA LEU A 213 -11.22 -6.41 5.82
C LEU A 213 -12.49 -5.95 5.09
N ASP A 214 -12.32 -5.38 3.90
CA ASP A 214 -13.41 -4.91 3.07
C ASP A 214 -14.04 -6.07 2.28
N SER A 215 -15.20 -6.55 2.75
CA SER A 215 -15.92 -7.64 2.10
C SER A 215 -16.31 -7.34 0.64
N LYS A 216 -16.47 -6.06 0.27
CA LYS A 216 -16.77 -5.67 -1.12
C LYS A 216 -15.58 -5.87 -2.04
N ILE A 217 -14.36 -5.64 -1.53
CA ILE A 217 -13.14 -5.84 -2.30
C ILE A 217 -12.82 -7.33 -2.40
N ILE A 218 -13.02 -8.08 -1.32
CA ILE A 218 -12.77 -9.53 -1.28
C ILE A 218 -13.67 -10.27 -2.28
N ASN A 219 -14.95 -9.94 -2.33
CA ASN A 219 -15.91 -10.59 -3.22
C ASN A 219 -15.65 -10.32 -4.72
N LEU A 220 -14.92 -9.25 -5.07
CA LEU A 220 -14.55 -8.95 -6.47
C LEU A 220 -13.37 -9.79 -7.00
N THR A 221 -12.68 -10.54 -6.14
CA THR A 221 -11.49 -11.32 -6.52
C THR A 221 -11.74 -12.81 -6.65
N PHE A 222 -12.97 -13.28 -6.36
CA PHE A 222 -13.33 -14.70 -6.40
C PHE A 222 -14.41 -15.04 -7.46
N ASP A 223 -14.86 -14.05 -8.26
CA ASP A 223 -15.69 -14.21 -9.45
C ASP A 223 -14.81 -14.10 -10.72
#